data_b9986a1824aa2f4de2b54680a4964efe
#
_entry.id   b9986a1824aa2f4de2b54680a4964efe
#
_cell.length_a   1.000
_cell.length_b   1.000
_cell.length_c   1.000
_cell.angle_alpha   90.00
_cell.angle_beta   90.00
_cell.angle_gamma   90.00
#
_symmetry.space_group_name_H-M   'P 1'
#
loop_
_entity.id
_entity.type
_entity.pdbx_description
1 polymer ?
#
loop_
_entity_poly.entity_id
_entity_poly.type
_entity_poly.pdbx_seq_one_letter_code
_entity_poly.pdbx_strand_id
1 'polypeptide(L)'
;MAKSHEIELSPVVDSSAILAILFKEPGATRAMELIGNGLCSMVNLTEIMTRCVDRRLSPEFADDVIKAYSIAFADHDEDLARIAAGLRSATRHKGLSLGDRACLALAIRENATVITTDRAWADLDVGCKIEVIR
;
A
#
# COMPACT_ATOMS: atom_id res chain seq x y z
N MET A 1 -19.42 -25.51 2.59
CA MET A 1 -18.60 -25.56 3.73
C MET A 1 -17.21 -25.00 3.52
N ALA A 2 -16.52 -25.44 2.52
CA ALA A 2 -15.18 -24.95 2.27
C ALA A 2 -15.12 -23.43 2.22
N LYS A 3 -16.11 -22.80 1.63
CA LYS A 3 -16.17 -21.35 1.55
C LYS A 3 -16.12 -20.66 2.89
N SER A 4 -16.78 -21.24 3.89
CA SER A 4 -16.82 -20.64 5.21
C SER A 4 -15.45 -20.66 5.89
N HIS A 5 -14.51 -21.46 5.38
CA HIS A 5 -13.16 -21.54 5.93
C HIS A 5 -12.20 -20.63 5.19
N GLU A 6 -12.61 -20.10 4.07
CA GLU A 6 -11.75 -19.21 3.31
C GLU A 6 -11.75 -17.84 3.97
N ILE A 7 -10.57 -17.44 4.43
CA ILE A 7 -10.38 -16.10 4.98
C ILE A 7 -9.65 -15.30 3.92
N GLU A 8 -10.36 -14.32 3.38
CA GLU A 8 -9.70 -13.36 2.51
C GLU A 8 -8.74 -12.54 3.34
N LEU A 9 -7.47 -12.59 2.98
CA LEU A 9 -6.49 -11.74 3.63
C LEU A 9 -6.72 -10.30 3.19
N SER A 10 -6.60 -9.40 4.15
CA SER A 10 -6.64 -7.98 3.85
C SER A 10 -5.51 -7.62 2.89
N PRO A 11 -5.75 -6.78 1.88
CA PRO A 11 -4.68 -6.33 1.02
C PRO A 11 -3.75 -5.38 1.76
N VAL A 12 -2.51 -5.31 1.30
CA VAL A 12 -1.62 -4.23 1.71
C VAL A 12 -1.77 -3.12 0.68
N VAL A 13 -2.01 -1.91 1.15
CA VAL A 13 -2.36 -0.78 0.31
C VAL A 13 -1.15 0.16 0.23
N ASP A 14 -0.65 0.36 -1.00
CA ASP A 14 0.39 1.34 -1.26
C ASP A 14 -0.20 2.76 -1.15
N SER A 15 0.62 3.72 -0.74
CA SER A 15 0.19 5.12 -0.64
C SER A 15 -0.45 5.61 -1.94
N SER A 16 0.04 5.15 -3.10
CA SER A 16 -0.48 5.58 -4.40
C SER A 16 -1.97 5.27 -4.58
N ALA A 17 -2.44 4.15 -4.04
CA ALA A 17 -3.86 3.78 -4.17
C ALA A 17 -4.76 4.71 -3.35
N ILE A 18 -4.33 5.08 -2.14
CA ILE A 18 -5.07 6.02 -1.31
C ILE A 18 -5.01 7.43 -1.92
N LEU A 19 -3.83 7.83 -2.39
CA LEU A 19 -3.67 9.13 -3.05
C LEU A 19 -4.52 9.24 -4.31
N ALA A 20 -4.69 8.16 -5.05
CA ALA A 20 -5.56 8.16 -6.23
C ALA A 20 -6.99 8.51 -5.86
N ILE A 21 -7.48 7.98 -4.75
CA ILE A 21 -8.83 8.31 -4.26
C ILE A 21 -8.89 9.77 -3.81
N LEU A 22 -7.91 10.22 -3.02
CA LEU A 22 -7.91 11.56 -2.46
C LEU A 22 -7.82 12.65 -3.53
N PHE A 23 -7.04 12.41 -4.58
CA PHE A 23 -6.77 13.40 -5.63
C PHE A 23 -7.45 13.08 -6.96
N LYS A 24 -8.33 12.09 -6.99
CA LYS A 24 -9.09 11.68 -8.18
C LYS A 24 -8.17 11.37 -9.36
N GLU A 25 -7.13 10.59 -9.07
CA GLU A 25 -6.15 10.19 -10.08
C GLU A 25 -6.59 8.87 -10.76
N PRO A 26 -5.96 8.50 -11.89
CA PRO A 26 -6.24 7.22 -12.52
C PRO A 26 -6.02 6.05 -11.55
N GLY A 27 -6.96 5.11 -11.55
CA GLY A 27 -6.98 3.99 -10.61
C GLY A 27 -7.87 4.20 -9.41
N ALA A 28 -8.42 5.41 -9.21
CA ALA A 28 -9.25 5.72 -8.04
C ALA A 28 -10.45 4.77 -7.91
N THR A 29 -11.19 4.54 -8.99
CA THR A 29 -12.37 3.68 -8.95
C THR A 29 -12.01 2.25 -8.53
N ARG A 30 -10.93 1.72 -9.10
CA ARG A 30 -10.46 0.38 -8.78
C ARG A 30 -9.94 0.30 -7.35
N ALA A 31 -9.26 1.36 -6.89
CA ALA A 31 -8.83 1.46 -5.49
C ALA A 31 -10.03 1.38 -4.54
N MET A 32 -11.08 2.16 -4.82
CA MET A 32 -12.29 2.15 -3.99
C MET A 32 -12.90 0.74 -3.87
N GLU A 33 -12.80 -0.06 -4.90
CA GLU A 33 -13.32 -1.42 -4.90
C GLU A 33 -12.48 -2.40 -4.09
N LEU A 34 -11.17 -2.18 -4.01
CA LEU A 34 -10.23 -3.21 -3.56
C LEU A 34 -9.60 -2.96 -2.19
N ILE A 35 -9.54 -1.70 -1.73
CA ILE A 35 -8.72 -1.41 -0.52
C ILE A 35 -9.45 -1.58 0.81
N GLY A 36 -10.76 -1.85 0.79
CA GLY A 36 -11.52 -1.97 2.04
C GLY A 36 -10.89 -2.95 3.01
N ASN A 37 -10.82 -2.57 4.29
CA ASN A 37 -10.19 -3.34 5.37
C ASN A 37 -8.70 -3.61 5.12
N GLY A 38 -8.05 -2.80 4.32
CA GLY A 38 -6.65 -2.95 3.97
C GLY A 38 -5.70 -2.60 5.11
N LEU A 39 -4.45 -3.02 4.94
CA LEU A 39 -3.37 -2.74 5.86
C LEU A 39 -2.35 -1.86 5.14
N CYS A 40 -1.88 -0.81 5.81
CA CYS A 40 -0.95 0.15 5.23
C CYS A 40 0.22 0.37 6.17
N SER A 41 1.42 0.49 5.62
CA SER A 41 2.60 0.80 6.42
C SER A 41 2.52 2.22 6.97
N MET A 42 2.97 2.42 8.21
CA MET A 42 3.12 3.76 8.79
C MET A 42 4.02 4.65 7.94
N VAL A 43 5.00 4.09 7.24
CA VAL A 43 5.84 4.87 6.32
C VAL A 43 4.98 5.45 5.20
N ASN A 44 4.06 4.66 4.68
CA ASN A 44 3.14 5.13 3.63
C ASN A 44 2.15 6.16 4.15
N LEU A 45 1.76 6.08 5.41
CA LEU A 45 0.95 7.15 6.02
C LEU A 45 1.68 8.48 5.97
N THR A 46 2.99 8.49 6.27
CA THR A 46 3.79 9.71 6.17
C THR A 46 3.76 10.26 4.75
N GLU A 47 3.89 9.40 3.75
CA GLU A 47 3.83 9.82 2.35
C GLU A 47 2.47 10.42 1.99
N ILE A 48 1.39 9.77 2.41
CA ILE A 48 0.02 10.25 2.17
C ILE A 48 -0.16 11.64 2.76
N MET A 49 0.18 11.80 4.03
CA MET A 49 -0.01 13.08 4.73
C MET A 49 0.90 14.18 4.19
N THR A 50 2.11 13.83 3.78
CA THR A 50 3.03 14.79 3.15
C THR A 50 2.46 15.32 1.84
N ARG A 51 1.87 14.46 1.02
CA ARG A 51 1.22 14.88 -0.23
C ARG A 51 0.01 15.76 0.05
N CYS A 52 -0.74 15.47 1.10
CA CYS A 52 -1.86 16.32 1.51
C CYS A 52 -1.38 17.73 1.87
N VAL A 53 -0.29 17.83 2.62
CA VAL A 53 0.33 19.12 2.96
C VAL A 53 0.73 19.85 1.68
N ASP A 54 1.45 19.19 0.79
CA ASP A 54 1.95 19.79 -0.45
C ASP A 54 0.81 20.27 -1.36
N ARG A 55 -0.28 19.53 -1.39
CA ARG A 55 -1.42 19.81 -2.27
C ARG A 55 -2.53 20.59 -1.54
N ARG A 56 -2.30 20.98 -0.29
CA ARG A 56 -3.24 21.76 0.54
C ARG A 56 -4.58 21.05 0.72
N LEU A 57 -4.56 19.75 0.81
CA LEU A 57 -5.71 18.95 1.16
C LEU A 57 -5.75 18.80 2.68
N SER A 58 -6.94 18.96 3.27
CA SER A 58 -7.11 18.84 4.71
C SER A 58 -6.70 17.46 5.21
N PRO A 59 -5.84 17.36 6.24
CA PRO A 59 -5.50 16.08 6.85
C PRO A 59 -6.75 15.36 7.41
N GLU A 60 -7.72 16.13 7.92
CA GLU A 60 -8.97 15.59 8.46
C GLU A 60 -9.78 14.91 7.38
N PHE A 61 -9.79 15.46 6.17
CA PHE A 61 -10.47 14.82 5.04
C PHE A 61 -9.77 13.51 4.68
N ALA A 62 -8.45 13.50 4.65
CA ALA A 62 -7.69 12.27 4.38
C ALA A 62 -7.98 11.21 5.45
N ASP A 63 -8.01 11.60 6.72
CA ASP A 63 -8.35 10.69 7.81
C ASP A 63 -9.76 10.13 7.67
N ASP A 64 -10.72 10.96 7.27
CA ASP A 64 -12.09 10.52 7.06
C ASP A 64 -12.18 9.46 5.96
N VAL A 65 -11.45 9.65 4.86
CA VAL A 65 -11.39 8.67 3.77
C VAL A 65 -10.75 7.37 4.25
N ILE A 66 -9.63 7.45 4.95
CA ILE A 66 -8.93 6.29 5.50
C ILE A 66 -9.87 5.49 6.40
N LYS A 67 -10.61 6.18 7.28
CA LYS A 67 -11.58 5.53 8.17
C LYS A 67 -12.73 4.91 7.40
N ALA A 68 -13.21 5.60 6.37
CA ALA A 68 -14.34 5.10 5.57
C ALA A 68 -14.02 3.75 4.93
N TYR A 69 -12.77 3.51 4.57
CA TYR A 69 -12.32 2.23 4.02
C TYR A 69 -11.78 1.27 5.06
N SER A 70 -11.84 1.63 6.33
CA SER A 70 -11.36 0.79 7.45
C SER A 70 -9.91 0.35 7.27
N ILE A 71 -9.06 1.28 6.82
CA ILE A 71 -7.63 1.02 6.65
C ILE A 71 -6.97 1.01 8.02
N ALA A 72 -6.24 -0.07 8.33
CA ALA A 72 -5.42 -0.17 9.53
C ALA A 72 -3.96 0.10 9.18
N PHE A 73 -3.21 0.66 10.11
CA PHE A 73 -1.79 0.94 9.90
C PHE A 73 -0.93 0.02 10.74
N ALA A 74 0.15 -0.47 10.15
CA ALA A 74 1.13 -1.31 10.81
C ALA A 74 2.41 -0.51 11.03
N ASP A 75 2.97 -0.63 12.24
CA ASP A 75 4.25 -0.02 12.55
C ASP A 75 5.34 -0.62 11.68
N HIS A 76 6.26 0.22 11.25
CA HIS A 76 7.44 -0.23 10.51
C HIS A 76 8.52 -0.60 11.53
N ASP A 77 8.40 -1.80 12.07
CA ASP A 77 9.24 -2.30 13.15
C ASP A 77 10.59 -2.84 12.62
N GLU A 78 11.38 -3.40 13.52
CA GLU A 78 12.72 -3.90 13.17
C GLU A 78 12.64 -5.01 12.10
N ASP A 79 11.72 -5.94 12.23
CA ASP A 79 11.58 -7.04 11.26
C ASP A 79 11.27 -6.48 9.86
N LEU A 80 10.32 -5.56 9.78
CA LEU A 80 9.97 -4.93 8.51
C LEU A 80 11.11 -4.10 7.95
N ALA A 81 11.84 -3.40 8.81
CA ALA A 81 13.01 -2.62 8.38
C ALA A 81 14.05 -3.53 7.71
N ARG A 82 14.29 -4.71 8.28
CA ARG A 82 15.26 -5.67 7.74
C ARG A 82 14.78 -6.26 6.41
N ILE A 83 13.50 -6.61 6.32
CA ILE A 83 12.93 -7.11 5.06
C ILE A 83 13.02 -6.04 3.98
N ALA A 84 12.63 -4.81 4.30
CA ALA A 84 12.68 -3.69 3.34
C ALA A 84 14.10 -3.41 2.86
N ALA A 85 15.08 -3.45 3.76
CA ALA A 85 16.49 -3.29 3.39
C ALA A 85 16.94 -4.41 2.45
N GLY A 86 16.54 -5.65 2.75
CA GLY A 86 16.88 -6.81 1.93
C GLY A 86 16.31 -6.76 0.52
N LEU A 87 15.24 -6.00 0.31
CA LEU A 87 14.64 -5.84 -1.02
C LEU A 87 15.44 -4.92 -1.94
N ARG A 88 16.41 -4.20 -1.42
CA ARG A 88 17.15 -3.20 -2.21
C ARG A 88 17.76 -3.79 -3.47
N SER A 89 18.43 -4.95 -3.36
CA SER A 89 19.09 -5.57 -4.52
C SER A 89 18.09 -5.94 -5.63
N ALA A 90 16.98 -6.56 -5.26
CA ALA A 90 15.98 -7.03 -6.22
C ALA A 90 15.19 -5.88 -6.85
N THR A 91 15.17 -4.69 -6.24
CA THR A 91 14.34 -3.57 -6.68
C THR A 91 15.14 -2.36 -7.14
N ARG A 92 16.48 -2.42 -7.07
CA ARG A 92 17.32 -1.28 -7.44
C ARG A 92 17.10 -0.82 -8.87
N HIS A 93 16.94 -1.75 -9.78
CA HIS A 93 16.76 -1.46 -11.21
C HIS A 93 15.45 -0.72 -11.50
N LYS A 94 14.49 -0.81 -10.61
CA LYS A 94 13.21 -0.08 -10.71
C LYS A 94 13.24 1.23 -9.93
N GLY A 95 14.31 1.50 -9.19
CA GLY A 95 14.43 2.73 -8.41
C GLY A 95 13.43 2.85 -7.28
N LEU A 96 13.02 1.72 -6.68
CA LEU A 96 12.04 1.75 -5.60
C LEU A 96 12.57 2.53 -4.40
N SER A 97 11.71 3.39 -3.88
CA SER A 97 11.99 4.21 -2.71
C SER A 97 11.90 3.40 -1.41
N LEU A 98 12.30 4.02 -0.31
CA LEU A 98 12.11 3.45 1.01
C LEU A 98 10.63 3.12 1.27
N GLY A 99 9.73 4.04 0.93
CA GLY A 99 8.29 3.81 1.12
C GLY A 99 7.76 2.65 0.30
N ASP A 100 8.23 2.51 -0.93
CA ASP A 100 7.87 1.39 -1.80
C ASP A 100 8.30 0.07 -1.17
N ARG A 101 9.53 0.01 -0.68
CA ARG A 101 10.06 -1.20 -0.06
C ARG A 101 9.40 -1.50 1.28
N ALA A 102 9.02 -0.47 2.04
CA ALA A 102 8.26 -0.65 3.27
C ALA A 102 6.90 -1.29 3.00
N CYS A 103 6.21 -0.86 1.95
CA CYS A 103 4.95 -1.44 1.52
C CYS A 103 5.12 -2.92 1.15
N LEU A 104 6.10 -3.23 0.32
CA LEU A 104 6.37 -4.61 -0.11
C LEU A 104 6.77 -5.50 1.07
N ALA A 105 7.59 -4.98 1.99
CA ALA A 105 8.00 -5.72 3.17
C ALA A 105 6.79 -6.12 4.02
N LEU A 106 5.86 -5.22 4.21
CA LEU A 106 4.63 -5.50 4.95
C LEU A 106 3.83 -6.60 4.26
N ALA A 107 3.68 -6.51 2.94
CA ALA A 107 2.95 -7.51 2.18
C ALA A 107 3.60 -8.89 2.27
N ILE A 108 4.92 -8.95 2.23
CA ILE A 108 5.66 -10.20 2.37
C ILE A 108 5.40 -10.82 3.74
N ARG A 109 5.53 -10.04 4.80
CA ARG A 109 5.31 -10.54 6.17
C ARG A 109 3.89 -11.04 6.36
N GLU A 110 2.90 -10.31 5.81
CA GLU A 110 1.49 -10.65 5.96
C GLU A 110 0.99 -11.66 4.94
N ASN A 111 1.84 -12.07 4.01
CA ASN A 111 1.47 -12.93 2.88
C ASN A 111 0.25 -12.37 2.14
N ALA A 112 0.26 -11.07 1.89
CA ALA A 112 -0.86 -10.33 1.32
C ALA A 112 -0.55 -9.84 -0.08
N THR A 113 -1.61 -9.50 -0.83
CA THR A 113 -1.50 -8.86 -2.13
C THR A 113 -1.37 -7.35 -1.94
N VAL A 114 -0.44 -6.72 -2.67
CA VAL A 114 -0.29 -5.27 -2.68
C VAL A 114 -1.20 -4.66 -3.73
N ILE A 115 -1.88 -3.58 -3.36
CA ILE A 115 -2.66 -2.76 -4.30
C ILE A 115 -1.87 -1.48 -4.54
N THR A 116 -1.48 -1.24 -5.78
CA THR A 116 -0.67 -0.07 -6.17
C THR A 116 -1.12 0.49 -7.52
N THR A 117 -0.88 1.77 -7.75
CA THR A 117 -1.06 2.37 -9.08
C THR A 117 0.24 2.38 -9.89
N ASP A 118 1.35 1.94 -9.33
CA ASP A 118 2.65 2.03 -9.99
C ASP A 118 2.87 0.86 -10.95
N ARG A 119 2.78 1.15 -12.23
CA ARG A 119 2.93 0.14 -13.29
C ARG A 119 4.31 -0.51 -13.32
N ALA A 120 5.33 0.18 -12.79
CA ALA A 120 6.67 -0.37 -12.74
C ALA A 120 6.78 -1.60 -11.85
N TRP A 121 5.81 -1.81 -10.96
CA TRP A 121 5.83 -2.98 -10.07
C TRP A 121 5.22 -4.23 -10.69
N ALA A 122 4.63 -4.13 -11.88
CA ALA A 122 3.87 -5.24 -12.46
C ALA A 122 4.70 -6.52 -12.67
N ASP A 123 5.99 -6.37 -12.94
CA ASP A 123 6.89 -7.49 -13.20
C ASP A 123 7.87 -7.75 -12.05
N LEU A 124 7.63 -7.20 -10.87
CA LEU A 124 8.45 -7.49 -9.70
C LEU A 124 8.17 -8.90 -9.18
N ASP A 125 9.24 -9.60 -8.84
CA ASP A 125 9.18 -10.92 -8.22
C ASP A 125 9.91 -10.82 -6.87
N VAL A 126 9.15 -10.47 -5.83
CA VAL A 126 9.73 -10.14 -4.52
C VAL A 126 9.10 -10.94 -3.38
N GLY A 127 8.29 -11.95 -3.70
CA GLY A 127 7.71 -12.81 -2.68
C GLY A 127 6.31 -12.43 -2.23
N CYS A 128 5.65 -11.54 -2.93
CA CYS A 128 4.23 -11.22 -2.73
C CYS A 128 3.54 -10.96 -4.06
N LYS A 129 2.22 -11.08 -4.07
CA LYS A 129 1.44 -10.72 -5.24
C LYS A 129 1.25 -9.22 -5.29
N ILE A 130 1.24 -8.66 -6.49
CA ILE A 130 1.05 -7.24 -6.72
C ILE A 130 -0.08 -7.06 -7.72
N GLU A 131 -1.05 -6.26 -7.35
CA GLU A 131 -2.12 -5.86 -8.26
C GLU A 131 -1.97 -4.40 -8.62
N VAL A 132 -1.70 -4.12 -9.89
CA VAL A 132 -1.58 -2.75 -10.41
C VAL A 132 -2.95 -2.34 -10.92
N ILE A 133 -3.46 -1.23 -10.39
CA ILE A 133 -4.85 -0.80 -10.63
C ILE A 133 -4.97 0.43 -11.55
N ARG A 134 -3.92 0.73 -12.27
CA ARG A 134 -3.91 1.92 -13.11
C ARG A 134 -3.66 1.57 -14.56
#